data_f9daf2a4b5e289718ae5f6e668418285
#
_entry.id   f9daf2a4b5e289718ae5f6e668418285
#
_cell.length_a   1.000
_cell.length_b   1.000
_cell.length_c   1.000
_cell.angle_alpha   90.00
_cell.angle_beta   90.00
_cell.angle_gamma   90.00
#
_symmetry.space_group_name_H-M   'P 1'
#
loop_
_entity.id
_entity.type
_entity.pdbx_description
1 polymer ?
#
loop_
_entity_poly.entity_id
_entity_poly.type
_entity_poly.pdbx_seq_one_letter_code
_entity_poly.pdbx_strand_id
1 'polypeptide(L)'
;TLPGRPPVMCAGCPHRGLFYTLSKNKCTVLGDIGCYTLGAVAPLSAMEMTLCMGASISSIHGFNKALGKESEGKTVAVIGDSTFMHSGMTGLANIAYNQSNSTVIILDNSITGMTGHQQNPTTGYNIKGDPAACDTVIKEELAAEEPSVIISRRPCALLKYVKHNPPLKVEKENCVGCKSCMRLGCPAISIKDKKAVIDTTLCVGCGVCQQ
;
A
#
# COMPACT_ATOMS: atom_id res chain seq x y z
N THR A 1 -10.26 -13.35 30.17
CA THR A 1 -10.56 -12.85 28.81
C THR A 1 -9.28 -12.90 27.98
N LEU A 2 -9.35 -13.42 26.75
CA LEU A 2 -8.22 -13.39 25.84
C LEU A 2 -7.96 -11.94 25.36
N PRO A 3 -6.69 -11.55 25.18
CA PRO A 3 -6.37 -10.24 24.65
C PRO A 3 -6.91 -10.09 23.22
N GLY A 4 -7.38 -8.88 22.88
CA GLY A 4 -7.84 -8.57 21.52
C GLY A 4 -6.72 -8.79 20.49
N ARG A 5 -7.07 -9.36 19.33
CA ARG A 5 -6.16 -9.58 18.22
C ARG A 5 -6.70 -8.86 16.97
N PRO A 6 -6.52 -7.54 16.89
CA PRO A 6 -6.97 -6.80 15.71
C PRO A 6 -6.22 -7.28 14.46
N PRO A 7 -6.84 -7.22 13.28
CA PRO A 7 -6.18 -7.56 12.04
C PRO A 7 -5.01 -6.61 11.78
N VAL A 8 -3.91 -7.13 11.22
CA VAL A 8 -2.71 -6.38 10.90
C VAL A 8 -2.14 -6.85 9.56
N MET A 9 -1.52 -5.96 8.82
CA MET A 9 -0.77 -6.36 7.62
C MET A 9 0.35 -7.34 7.98
N CYS A 10 0.51 -8.40 7.19
CA CYS A 10 1.54 -9.41 7.38
C CYS A 10 2.96 -8.81 7.42
N ALA A 11 3.90 -9.49 8.06
CA ALA A 11 5.32 -9.19 7.90
C ALA A 11 5.71 -9.36 6.42
N GLY A 12 6.44 -8.40 5.86
CA GLY A 12 6.81 -8.40 4.44
C GLY A 12 5.66 -8.09 3.46
N CYS A 13 4.49 -7.69 3.95
CA CYS A 13 3.37 -7.30 3.09
C CYS A 13 3.83 -6.26 2.04
N PRO A 14 3.57 -6.49 0.74
CA PRO A 14 4.01 -5.59 -0.33
C PRO A 14 3.39 -4.19 -0.24
N HIS A 15 2.21 -4.07 0.34
CA HIS A 15 1.47 -2.80 0.43
C HIS A 15 2.02 -1.85 1.49
N ARG A 16 2.78 -2.36 2.48
CA ARG A 16 3.21 -1.59 3.65
C ARG A 16 4.09 -0.39 3.31
N GLY A 17 5.06 -0.57 2.43
CA GLY A 17 5.96 0.51 2.00
C GLY A 17 5.22 1.64 1.31
N LEU A 18 4.28 1.32 0.43
CA LEU A 18 3.45 2.30 -0.26
C LEU A 18 2.63 3.13 0.74
N PHE A 19 1.86 2.50 1.63
CA PHE A 19 1.05 3.23 2.60
C PHE A 19 1.88 4.07 3.56
N TYR A 20 3.07 3.59 3.94
CA TYR A 20 4.01 4.41 4.69
C TYR A 20 4.41 5.67 3.92
N THR A 21 4.69 5.54 2.62
CA THR A 21 5.05 6.67 1.74
C THR A 21 3.89 7.64 1.57
N LEU A 22 2.68 7.15 1.34
CA LEU A 22 1.48 7.98 1.23
C LEU A 22 1.21 8.77 2.51
N SER A 23 1.28 8.11 3.66
CA SER A 23 1.14 8.75 4.98
C SER A 23 2.22 9.81 5.23
N LYS A 24 3.49 9.50 4.89
CA LYS A 24 4.62 10.43 5.02
C LYS A 24 4.41 11.69 4.17
N ASN A 25 3.90 11.55 2.96
CA ASN A 25 3.61 12.66 2.05
C ASN A 25 2.26 13.35 2.33
N LYS A 26 1.51 12.90 3.35
CA LYS A 26 0.20 13.45 3.71
C LYS A 26 -0.79 13.45 2.55
N CYS A 27 -0.75 12.41 1.72
CA CYS A 27 -1.71 12.22 0.65
C CYS A 27 -3.10 11.91 1.24
N THR A 28 -4.13 12.45 0.63
CA THR A 28 -5.53 12.01 0.85
C THR A 28 -5.75 10.73 0.07
N VAL A 29 -6.06 9.62 0.74
CA VAL A 29 -6.18 8.31 0.09
C VAL A 29 -7.62 7.85 0.10
N LEU A 30 -8.23 7.78 -1.09
CA LEU A 30 -9.51 7.12 -1.30
C LEU A 30 -9.23 5.64 -1.56
N GLY A 31 -9.52 4.81 -0.57
CA GLY A 31 -9.20 3.40 -0.58
C GLY A 31 -10.33 2.51 -1.05
N ASP A 32 -10.02 1.25 -1.17
CA ASP A 32 -10.94 0.22 -1.63
C ASP A 32 -10.87 -1.03 -0.73
N ILE A 33 -11.52 -2.12 -1.11
CA ILE A 33 -11.69 -3.33 -0.30
C ILE A 33 -10.65 -4.38 -0.65
N GLY A 34 -9.86 -4.78 0.34
CA GLY A 34 -8.83 -5.82 0.23
C GLY A 34 -7.91 -5.84 1.44
N CYS A 35 -6.86 -6.66 1.45
CA CYS A 35 -5.84 -6.65 2.51
C CYS A 35 -5.27 -5.25 2.75
N TYR A 36 -5.17 -4.45 1.71
CA TYR A 36 -4.66 -3.08 1.76
C TYR A 36 -5.60 -2.10 2.49
N THR A 37 -6.87 -2.43 2.72
CA THR A 37 -7.76 -1.63 3.60
C THR A 37 -7.14 -1.47 5.00
N LEU A 38 -6.28 -2.40 5.41
CA LEU A 38 -5.51 -2.28 6.66
C LEU A 38 -4.51 -1.10 6.66
N GLY A 39 -4.31 -0.43 5.54
CA GLY A 39 -3.60 0.85 5.49
C GLY A 39 -4.30 1.97 6.27
N ALA A 40 -5.61 1.85 6.52
CA ALA A 40 -6.37 2.77 7.37
C ALA A 40 -6.04 2.64 8.86
N VAL A 41 -5.49 1.50 9.28
CA VAL A 41 -5.24 1.22 10.70
C VAL A 41 -3.89 1.79 11.15
N ALA A 42 -3.85 2.25 12.39
CA ALA A 42 -2.59 2.71 13.01
C ALA A 42 -1.52 1.60 13.00
N PRO A 43 -0.25 1.94 12.85
CA PRO A 43 0.32 3.29 12.83
C PRO A 43 0.39 3.92 11.43
N LEU A 44 -0.05 3.24 10.37
CA LEU A 44 -0.04 3.77 9.00
C LEU A 44 -1.04 4.91 8.84
N SER A 45 -2.29 4.70 9.26
CA SER A 45 -3.38 5.69 9.22
C SER A 45 -3.39 6.49 7.91
N ALA A 46 -3.28 5.76 6.79
CA ALA A 46 -2.99 6.31 5.47
C ALA A 46 -4.17 6.14 4.50
N MET A 47 -5.40 6.14 5.01
CA MET A 47 -6.58 5.98 4.18
C MET A 47 -7.76 6.67 4.86
N GLU A 48 -8.40 7.60 4.17
CA GLU A 48 -9.49 8.41 4.70
C GLU A 48 -10.87 7.81 4.43
N MET A 49 -11.01 7.05 3.33
CA MET A 49 -12.32 6.56 2.91
C MET A 49 -12.22 5.15 2.35
N THR A 50 -13.21 4.33 2.66
CA THR A 50 -13.47 3.03 2.03
C THR A 50 -14.98 2.81 1.99
N LEU A 51 -15.56 2.64 0.80
CA LEU A 51 -17.01 2.45 0.62
C LEU A 51 -17.33 1.02 0.16
N CYS A 52 -17.09 0.74 -1.12
CA CYS A 52 -17.34 -0.57 -1.72
C CYS A 52 -16.31 -0.85 -2.80
N MET A 53 -16.29 -2.07 -3.34
CA MET A 53 -15.34 -2.48 -4.39
C MET A 53 -15.46 -1.61 -5.63
N GLY A 54 -14.36 -0.95 -6.04
CA GLY A 54 -14.27 -0.02 -7.17
C GLY A 54 -14.57 1.45 -6.81
N ALA A 55 -15.06 1.72 -5.61
CA ALA A 55 -15.47 3.07 -5.21
C ALA A 55 -14.30 4.05 -5.10
N SER A 56 -13.09 3.60 -4.83
CA SER A 56 -11.92 4.47 -4.78
C SER A 56 -11.73 5.23 -6.09
N ILE A 57 -11.74 4.52 -7.21
CA ILE A 57 -11.56 5.10 -8.55
C ILE A 57 -12.80 5.92 -8.97
N SER A 58 -14.02 5.40 -8.73
CA SER A 58 -15.21 6.12 -9.10
C SER A 58 -15.41 7.42 -8.33
N SER A 59 -14.91 7.49 -7.10
CA SER A 59 -15.07 8.66 -6.23
C SER A 59 -14.04 9.76 -6.50
N ILE A 60 -12.80 9.42 -6.91
CA ILE A 60 -11.72 10.41 -6.97
C ILE A 60 -12.02 11.55 -7.95
N HIS A 61 -12.65 11.25 -9.09
CA HIS A 61 -13.05 12.27 -10.04
C HIS A 61 -14.00 13.29 -9.40
N GLY A 62 -15.07 12.80 -8.77
CA GLY A 62 -16.04 13.65 -8.09
C GLY A 62 -15.45 14.40 -6.91
N PHE A 63 -14.57 13.73 -6.14
CA PHE A 63 -13.87 14.34 -5.01
C PHE A 63 -13.00 15.52 -5.47
N ASN A 64 -12.18 15.31 -6.50
CA ASN A 64 -11.33 16.37 -7.06
C ASN A 64 -12.14 17.50 -7.69
N LYS A 65 -13.24 17.18 -8.38
CA LYS A 65 -14.16 18.21 -8.92
C LYS A 65 -14.80 19.06 -7.81
N ALA A 66 -15.15 18.47 -6.68
CA ALA A 66 -15.75 19.18 -5.56
C ALA A 66 -14.76 20.09 -4.82
N LEU A 67 -13.51 19.66 -4.67
CA LEU A 67 -12.48 20.37 -3.88
C LEU A 67 -11.51 21.20 -4.74
N GLY A 68 -11.46 20.96 -6.03
CA GLY A 68 -10.64 21.71 -6.98
C GLY A 68 -9.16 21.34 -6.99
N LYS A 69 -8.34 22.19 -7.61
CA LYS A 69 -6.91 21.94 -7.90
C LYS A 69 -6.06 21.58 -6.68
N GLU A 70 -6.38 22.08 -5.50
CA GLU A 70 -5.65 21.74 -4.29
C GLU A 70 -5.77 20.26 -3.93
N SER A 71 -6.94 19.66 -4.21
CA SER A 71 -7.18 18.24 -4.02
C SER A 71 -6.43 17.38 -5.05
N GLU A 72 -6.42 17.82 -6.30
CA GLU A 72 -5.82 17.07 -7.42
C GLU A 72 -4.36 16.69 -7.16
N GLY A 73 -3.56 17.62 -6.64
CA GLY A 73 -2.13 17.40 -6.33
C GLY A 73 -1.85 16.62 -5.02
N LYS A 74 -2.88 16.15 -4.31
CA LYS A 74 -2.72 15.48 -3.00
C LYS A 74 -3.53 14.21 -2.86
N THR A 75 -4.50 13.98 -3.74
CA THR A 75 -5.46 12.88 -3.61
C THR A 75 -5.11 11.74 -4.55
N VAL A 76 -5.10 10.53 -4.01
CA VAL A 76 -4.89 9.31 -4.78
C VAL A 76 -6.05 8.33 -4.53
N ALA A 77 -6.44 7.59 -5.56
CA ALA A 77 -7.29 6.41 -5.41
C ALA A 77 -6.40 5.18 -5.33
N VAL A 78 -6.61 4.31 -4.34
CA VAL A 78 -5.83 3.08 -4.17
C VAL A 78 -6.76 1.88 -4.27
N ILE A 79 -6.43 0.93 -5.15
CA ILE A 79 -7.23 -0.26 -5.42
C ILE A 79 -6.33 -1.48 -5.62
N GLY A 80 -6.76 -2.66 -5.16
CA GLY A 80 -6.06 -3.91 -5.42
C GLY A 80 -6.31 -4.44 -6.84
N ASP A 81 -5.40 -5.26 -7.33
CA ASP A 81 -5.44 -5.89 -8.67
C ASP A 81 -6.76 -6.65 -8.93
N SER A 82 -7.15 -7.50 -8.02
CA SER A 82 -8.41 -8.26 -8.12
C SER A 82 -9.63 -7.35 -8.14
N THR A 83 -9.70 -6.38 -7.24
CA THR A 83 -10.80 -5.43 -7.14
C THR A 83 -10.85 -4.51 -8.37
N PHE A 84 -9.70 -4.13 -8.91
CA PHE A 84 -9.61 -3.38 -10.17
C PHE A 84 -10.24 -4.13 -11.34
N MET A 85 -9.89 -5.41 -11.50
CA MET A 85 -10.49 -6.26 -12.55
C MET A 85 -11.99 -6.52 -12.33
N HIS A 86 -12.44 -6.55 -11.08
CA HIS A 86 -13.84 -6.75 -10.76
C HIS A 86 -14.70 -5.50 -11.07
N SER A 87 -14.27 -4.30 -10.65
CA SER A 87 -15.12 -3.10 -10.67
C SER A 87 -14.37 -1.78 -10.83
N GLY A 88 -13.04 -1.79 -11.00
CA GLY A 88 -12.25 -0.57 -11.12
C GLY A 88 -12.14 -0.03 -12.54
N MET A 89 -12.21 -0.89 -13.56
CA MET A 89 -11.98 -0.51 -14.97
C MET A 89 -12.98 0.55 -15.48
N THR A 90 -14.24 0.45 -15.11
CA THR A 90 -15.26 1.43 -15.52
C THR A 90 -15.01 2.80 -14.91
N GLY A 91 -14.57 2.86 -13.65
CA GLY A 91 -14.16 4.10 -13.00
C GLY A 91 -12.95 4.74 -13.68
N LEU A 92 -11.96 3.94 -14.06
CA LEU A 92 -10.78 4.42 -14.79
C LEU A 92 -11.16 4.93 -16.19
N ALA A 93 -12.02 4.22 -16.91
CA ALA A 93 -12.54 4.68 -18.21
C ALA A 93 -13.26 6.04 -18.09
N ASN A 94 -14.02 6.24 -17.01
CA ASN A 94 -14.67 7.52 -16.73
C ASN A 94 -13.66 8.65 -16.44
N ILE A 95 -12.60 8.37 -15.68
CA ILE A 95 -11.50 9.31 -15.42
C ILE A 95 -10.85 9.73 -16.74
N ALA A 96 -10.48 8.76 -17.58
CA ALA A 96 -9.84 9.01 -18.87
C ALA A 96 -10.77 9.80 -19.81
N TYR A 97 -12.04 9.40 -19.93
CA TYR A 97 -13.03 10.09 -20.78
C TYR A 97 -13.24 11.57 -20.39
N ASN A 98 -13.29 11.84 -19.10
CA ASN A 98 -13.46 13.20 -18.57
C ASN A 98 -12.14 13.98 -18.44
N GLN A 99 -11.02 13.41 -18.85
CA GLN A 99 -9.69 14.01 -18.66
C GLN A 99 -9.49 14.54 -17.23
N SER A 100 -9.89 13.71 -16.26
CA SER A 100 -9.82 14.08 -14.85
C SER A 100 -8.36 14.02 -14.38
N ASN A 101 -7.89 15.12 -13.84
CA ASN A 101 -6.59 15.16 -13.16
C ASN A 101 -6.69 14.35 -11.86
N SER A 102 -6.46 13.06 -11.98
CA SER A 102 -6.63 12.08 -10.89
C SER A 102 -5.58 10.98 -10.98
N THR A 103 -4.89 10.71 -9.87
CA THR A 103 -3.88 9.67 -9.77
C THR A 103 -4.49 8.40 -9.17
N VAL A 104 -4.40 7.30 -9.90
CA VAL A 104 -4.86 5.97 -9.49
C VAL A 104 -3.68 5.06 -9.23
N ILE A 105 -3.65 4.39 -8.08
CA ILE A 105 -2.61 3.42 -7.72
C ILE A 105 -3.23 2.03 -7.66
N ILE A 106 -2.80 1.15 -8.57
CA ILE A 106 -3.20 -0.26 -8.59
C ILE A 106 -2.15 -1.08 -7.83
N LEU A 107 -2.60 -1.80 -6.80
CA LEU A 107 -1.76 -2.67 -5.98
C LEU A 107 -1.79 -4.10 -6.55
N ASP A 108 -0.82 -4.45 -7.37
CA ASP A 108 -0.69 -5.80 -7.92
C ASP A 108 0.19 -6.68 -7.02
N ASN A 109 -0.47 -7.51 -6.22
CA ASN A 109 0.18 -8.54 -5.42
C ASN A 109 0.05 -9.96 -6.02
N SER A 110 -0.47 -10.05 -7.22
CA SER A 110 -0.65 -11.27 -8.03
C SER A 110 -1.62 -12.30 -7.44
N ILE A 111 -2.46 -11.91 -6.46
CA ILE A 111 -3.40 -12.85 -5.81
C ILE A 111 -4.54 -12.13 -5.09
N THR A 112 -5.72 -12.73 -5.03
CA THR A 112 -6.81 -12.30 -4.16
C THR A 112 -6.58 -12.86 -2.75
N GLY A 113 -5.79 -12.12 -1.93
CA GLY A 113 -5.28 -12.65 -0.66
C GLY A 113 -6.31 -12.72 0.46
N MET A 114 -7.14 -11.69 0.63
CA MET A 114 -8.04 -11.54 1.78
C MET A 114 -9.05 -12.70 1.93
N THR A 115 -9.51 -13.26 0.83
CA THR A 115 -10.56 -14.28 0.80
C THR A 115 -10.03 -15.70 0.66
N GLY A 116 -8.72 -15.91 0.77
CA GLY A 116 -8.13 -17.26 0.80
C GLY A 116 -7.15 -17.55 -0.35
N HIS A 117 -6.50 -16.53 -0.90
CA HIS A 117 -5.46 -16.67 -1.93
C HIS A 117 -5.96 -17.29 -3.25
N GLN A 118 -7.10 -16.81 -3.75
CA GLN A 118 -7.61 -17.19 -5.07
C GLN A 118 -6.81 -16.51 -6.18
N GLN A 119 -6.69 -17.22 -7.30
CA GLN A 119 -6.18 -16.62 -8.52
C GLN A 119 -7.11 -15.53 -9.04
N ASN A 120 -6.55 -14.57 -9.72
CA ASN A 120 -7.26 -13.49 -10.39
C ASN A 120 -6.62 -13.23 -11.77
N PRO A 121 -7.18 -12.35 -12.62
CA PRO A 121 -6.63 -12.12 -13.96
C PRO A 121 -5.19 -11.63 -14.02
N THR A 122 -4.62 -11.12 -12.92
CA THR A 122 -3.20 -10.69 -12.86
C THR A 122 -2.25 -11.82 -12.44
N THR A 123 -2.79 -12.95 -11.95
CA THR A 123 -1.99 -14.09 -11.49
C THR A 123 -1.21 -14.70 -12.65
N GLY A 124 0.10 -14.84 -12.51
CA GLY A 124 0.98 -15.41 -13.53
C GLY A 124 1.47 -14.44 -14.60
N TYR A 125 0.96 -13.23 -14.67
CA TYR A 125 1.53 -12.19 -15.55
C TYR A 125 2.87 -11.71 -15.00
N ASN A 126 3.91 -11.83 -15.81
CA ASN A 126 5.24 -11.31 -15.49
C ASN A 126 5.46 -9.97 -16.19
N ILE A 127 4.91 -8.90 -15.66
CA ILE A 127 5.17 -7.54 -16.13
C ILE A 127 6.53 -7.12 -15.58
N LYS A 128 7.48 -6.85 -16.47
CA LYS A 128 8.75 -6.23 -16.09
C LYS A 128 8.47 -4.75 -15.86
N GLY A 129 8.79 -4.25 -14.68
CA GLY A 129 8.72 -2.83 -14.33
C GLY A 129 10.10 -2.33 -13.91
N ASP A 130 10.30 -1.03 -13.96
CA ASP A 130 11.48 -0.41 -13.39
C ASP A 130 11.39 -0.38 -11.86
N PRO A 131 12.47 -0.74 -11.16
CA PRO A 131 12.56 -0.57 -9.71
C PRO A 131 12.77 0.92 -9.39
N ALA A 132 11.70 1.71 -9.51
CA ALA A 132 11.73 3.12 -9.15
C ALA A 132 11.47 3.32 -7.66
N ALA A 133 11.99 4.40 -7.10
CA ALA A 133 11.70 4.81 -5.73
C ALA A 133 10.23 5.24 -5.63
N CYS A 134 9.45 4.58 -4.81
CA CYS A 134 8.01 4.79 -4.65
C CYS A 134 7.67 6.28 -4.36
N ASP A 135 8.48 6.94 -3.54
CA ASP A 135 8.30 8.37 -3.19
C ASP A 135 8.46 9.29 -4.42
N THR A 136 9.41 9.02 -5.29
CA THR A 136 9.66 9.81 -6.51
C THR A 136 8.50 9.68 -7.48
N VAL A 137 8.10 8.45 -7.80
CA VAL A 137 6.99 8.18 -8.72
C VAL A 137 5.69 8.81 -8.25
N ILE A 138 5.36 8.70 -6.96
CA ILE A 138 4.13 9.31 -6.41
C ILE A 138 4.16 10.84 -6.58
N LYS A 139 5.28 11.48 -6.33
CA LYS A 139 5.41 12.94 -6.48
C LYS A 139 5.32 13.40 -7.91
N GLU A 140 5.96 12.68 -8.83
CA GLU A 140 5.91 12.96 -10.27
C GLU A 140 4.49 12.85 -10.80
N GLU A 141 3.79 11.76 -10.48
CA GLU A 141 2.44 11.53 -10.97
C GLU A 141 1.38 12.45 -10.32
N LEU A 142 1.59 12.88 -9.09
CA LEU A 142 0.73 13.88 -8.45
C LEU A 142 0.96 15.30 -9.00
N ALA A 143 2.12 15.56 -9.59
CA ALA A 143 2.41 16.84 -10.24
C ALA A 143 1.93 16.89 -11.70
N ALA A 144 1.60 15.75 -12.32
CA ALA A 144 1.06 15.70 -13.66
C ALA A 144 -0.37 16.26 -13.68
N GLU A 145 -0.66 17.17 -14.64
CA GLU A 145 -2.00 17.74 -14.81
C GLU A 145 -2.85 16.91 -15.79
N GLU A 146 -2.81 15.58 -15.63
CA GLU A 146 -3.52 14.61 -16.49
C GLU A 146 -3.93 13.37 -15.70
N PRO A 147 -4.82 12.51 -16.25
CA PRO A 147 -5.12 11.21 -15.65
C PRO A 147 -3.87 10.35 -15.58
N SER A 148 -3.56 9.84 -14.39
CA SER A 148 -2.34 9.09 -14.13
C SER A 148 -2.62 7.74 -13.47
N VAL A 149 -1.86 6.70 -13.83
CA VAL A 149 -1.97 5.36 -13.26
C VAL A 149 -0.61 4.81 -12.87
N ILE A 150 -0.45 4.52 -11.59
CA ILE A 150 0.72 3.84 -11.02
C ILE A 150 0.36 2.39 -10.77
N ILE A 151 1.13 1.42 -11.28
CA ILE A 151 0.99 0.01 -10.94
C ILE A 151 2.12 -0.39 -9.98
N SER A 152 1.77 -0.47 -8.70
CA SER A 152 2.70 -0.93 -7.67
C SER A 152 2.69 -2.45 -7.58
N ARG A 153 3.71 -3.10 -8.16
CA ARG A 153 3.77 -4.55 -8.27
C ARG A 153 4.82 -5.19 -7.37
N ARG A 154 4.35 -6.05 -6.48
CA ARG A 154 5.20 -6.94 -5.68
C ARG A 154 4.36 -8.13 -5.19
N PRO A 155 4.77 -9.39 -5.43
CA PRO A 155 4.00 -10.55 -5.02
C PRO A 155 3.69 -10.56 -3.52
N CYS A 156 2.52 -11.10 -3.17
CA CYS A 156 2.16 -11.33 -1.77
C CYS A 156 3.22 -12.19 -1.08
N ALA A 157 3.71 -11.76 0.07
CA ALA A 157 4.76 -12.45 0.82
C ALA A 157 4.37 -13.87 1.28
N LEU A 158 3.07 -14.19 1.30
CA LEU A 158 2.56 -15.50 1.72
C LEU A 158 2.45 -16.51 0.56
N LEU A 159 2.79 -16.13 -0.67
CA LEU A 159 2.76 -17.04 -1.80
C LEU A 159 3.90 -18.06 -1.71
N LYS A 160 3.60 -19.34 -1.94
CA LYS A 160 4.55 -20.45 -1.76
C LYS A 160 5.82 -20.35 -2.58
N TYR A 161 5.77 -19.66 -3.73
CA TYR A 161 6.93 -19.48 -4.61
C TYR A 161 7.78 -18.26 -4.27
N VAL A 162 7.33 -17.41 -3.35
CA VAL A 162 8.10 -16.23 -2.92
C VAL A 162 9.19 -16.67 -1.95
N LYS A 163 10.44 -16.47 -2.36
CA LYS A 163 11.59 -16.75 -1.51
C LYS A 163 11.82 -15.57 -0.55
N HIS A 164 11.89 -15.87 0.73
CA HIS A 164 12.22 -14.90 1.75
C HIS A 164 13.73 -14.76 1.90
N ASN A 165 14.17 -13.53 2.18
CA ASN A 165 15.55 -13.29 2.60
C ASN A 165 15.73 -13.66 4.08
N PRO A 166 16.98 -13.86 4.55
CA PRO A 166 17.24 -14.05 5.97
C PRO A 166 16.67 -12.91 6.81
N PRO A 167 16.13 -13.21 8.00
CA PRO A 167 15.62 -12.19 8.91
C PRO A 167 16.67 -11.12 9.20
N LEU A 168 16.23 -9.86 9.23
CA LEU A 168 17.08 -8.74 9.60
C LEU A 168 17.39 -8.76 11.09
N LYS A 169 18.50 -8.14 11.47
CA LYS A 169 18.92 -7.97 12.86
C LYS A 169 19.07 -6.48 13.16
N VAL A 170 18.90 -6.12 14.43
CA VAL A 170 19.15 -4.77 14.92
C VAL A 170 20.51 -4.77 15.63
N GLU A 171 21.40 -3.92 15.16
CA GLU A 171 22.65 -3.63 15.88
C GLU A 171 22.31 -2.78 17.11
N LYS A 172 22.31 -3.42 18.28
CA LYS A 172 21.82 -2.77 19.52
C LYS A 172 22.65 -1.54 19.90
N GLU A 173 23.96 -1.57 19.64
CA GLU A 173 24.86 -0.45 19.89
C GLU A 173 24.47 0.77 19.09
N ASN A 174 24.07 0.60 17.83
CA ASN A 174 23.70 1.68 16.90
C ASN A 174 22.24 2.13 17.06
N CYS A 175 21.41 1.36 17.76
CA CYS A 175 20.01 1.71 17.95
C CYS A 175 19.85 2.81 19.00
N VAL A 176 19.47 4.01 18.58
CA VAL A 176 19.22 5.17 19.46
C VAL A 176 17.83 5.18 20.10
N GLY A 177 16.97 4.19 19.80
CA GLY A 177 15.62 4.09 20.36
C GLY A 177 14.62 5.12 19.82
N CYS A 178 14.85 5.69 18.66
CA CYS A 178 14.00 6.75 18.05
C CYS A 178 12.59 6.26 17.63
N LYS A 179 12.36 4.94 17.61
CA LYS A 179 11.09 4.29 17.24
C LYS A 179 10.63 4.53 15.80
N SER A 180 11.46 5.10 14.91
CA SER A 180 11.08 5.35 13.50
C SER A 180 10.64 4.07 12.78
N CYS A 181 11.28 2.94 13.06
CA CYS A 181 10.91 1.62 12.52
C CYS A 181 9.49 1.17 12.92
N MET A 182 8.95 1.66 14.04
CA MET A 182 7.59 1.33 14.49
C MET A 182 6.50 1.98 13.64
N ARG A 183 6.82 3.08 12.94
CA ARG A 183 5.89 3.77 12.04
C ARG A 183 5.41 2.89 10.88
N LEU A 184 6.19 1.88 10.53
CA LEU A 184 5.80 0.90 9.52
C LEU A 184 4.69 -0.04 10.00
N GLY A 185 4.48 -0.19 11.30
CA GLY A 185 3.50 -1.13 11.85
C GLY A 185 3.82 -2.60 11.54
N CYS A 186 5.09 -2.95 11.28
CA CYS A 186 5.48 -4.33 10.98
C CYS A 186 5.33 -5.22 12.22
N PRO A 187 4.59 -6.35 12.16
CA PRO A 187 4.38 -7.22 13.31
C PRO A 187 5.66 -7.91 13.80
N ALA A 188 6.72 -7.96 12.96
CA ALA A 188 8.01 -8.50 13.33
C ALA A 188 8.88 -7.52 14.14
N ILE A 189 8.46 -6.25 14.32
CA ILE A 189 9.25 -5.23 15.02
C ILE A 189 8.57 -4.87 16.33
N SER A 190 9.34 -4.88 17.40
CA SER A 190 8.90 -4.45 18.73
C SER A 190 9.97 -3.58 19.40
N ILE A 191 9.64 -2.97 20.53
CA ILE A 191 10.60 -2.25 21.38
C ILE A 191 10.76 -3.00 22.68
N LYS A 192 11.98 -3.36 23.02
CA LYS A 192 12.37 -3.94 24.30
C LYS A 192 13.55 -3.16 24.87
N ASP A 193 13.48 -2.78 26.13
CA ASP A 193 14.53 -2.00 26.81
C ASP A 193 14.95 -0.74 26.03
N LYS A 194 13.97 0.00 25.51
CA LYS A 194 14.14 1.20 24.67
C LYS A 194 14.86 0.97 23.32
N LYS A 195 15.14 -0.27 22.95
CA LYS A 195 15.78 -0.65 21.68
C LYS A 195 14.81 -1.41 20.79
N ALA A 196 14.97 -1.28 19.48
CA ALA A 196 14.21 -2.08 18.54
C ALA A 196 14.66 -3.55 18.59
N VAL A 197 13.69 -4.46 18.48
CA VAL A 197 13.92 -5.90 18.38
C VAL A 197 13.13 -6.45 17.21
N ILE A 198 13.76 -7.29 16.42
CA ILE A 198 13.12 -8.00 15.31
C ILE A 198 12.88 -9.45 15.72
N ASP A 199 11.64 -9.88 15.62
CA ASP A 199 11.28 -11.29 15.76
C ASP A 199 11.69 -12.04 14.49
N THR A 200 12.68 -12.90 14.62
CA THR A 200 13.24 -13.67 13.50
C THR A 200 12.29 -14.75 12.98
N THR A 201 11.28 -15.13 13.74
CA THR A 201 10.25 -16.09 13.31
C THR A 201 9.21 -15.45 12.41
N LEU A 202 8.99 -14.15 12.53
CA LEU A 202 8.05 -13.36 11.74
C LEU A 202 8.72 -12.60 10.59
N CYS A 203 9.99 -12.24 10.74
CA CYS A 203 10.69 -11.41 9.76
C CYS A 203 11.04 -12.19 8.49
N VAL A 204 10.61 -11.68 7.34
CA VAL A 204 10.88 -12.26 6.01
C VAL A 204 12.03 -11.55 5.26
N GLY A 205 12.78 -10.69 5.92
CA GLY A 205 13.94 -10.00 5.33
C GLY A 205 13.59 -9.05 4.18
N CYS A 206 12.39 -8.44 4.17
CA CYS A 206 11.92 -7.61 3.06
C CYS A 206 12.62 -6.26 2.90
N GLY A 207 13.39 -5.80 3.89
CA GLY A 207 14.20 -4.58 3.84
C GLY A 207 13.47 -3.25 4.02
N VAL A 208 12.13 -3.21 4.05
CA VAL A 208 11.36 -1.94 4.12
C VAL A 208 11.70 -1.11 5.36
N CYS A 209 12.05 -1.72 6.47
CA CYS A 209 12.42 -1.02 7.71
C CYS A 209 13.84 -0.44 7.72
N GLN A 210 14.63 -0.69 6.68
CA GLN A 210 16.00 -0.15 6.52
C GLN A 210 16.04 1.14 5.70
N GLN A 211 14.92 1.51 5.07
CA GLN A 211 14.73 2.71 4.25
C GLN A 211 14.13 3.87 5.13
#